data_976cff526c77eddffa7a8b809c2c47a1
#
_entry.id   976cff526c77eddffa7a8b809c2c47a1
#
_cell.length_a   1.000
_cell.length_b   1.000
_cell.length_c   1.000
_cell.angle_alpha   90.00
_cell.angle_beta   90.00
_cell.angle_gamma   90.00
#
_symmetry.space_group_name_H-M   'P 1'
#
loop_
_entity.id
_entity.type
_entity.pdbx_description
1 polymer ?
#
loop_
_entity_poly.entity_id
_entity_poly.type
_entity_poly.pdbx_seq_one_letter_code
_entity_poly.pdbx_strand_id
1 'polypeptide(L)'
;AGFVVDNVDTVVAIYEAVCESKPLVRKILTVTGDAVASPGNFRVPLGTNYQQVISAAGGFSEDPEKVISGGPMMGMPLFVLDIPVTKNSSSILAFKKDPVAEEATTPCINCGRCVTACPENLMPTLMMVASLQKNTERFEKLYGMECIECGCCSYVCPAKRPLTQGFKQMKRKVNAEKRAKAAKAQGGK
;
A
#
# COMPACT_ATOMS: atom_id res chain seq x y z
N ALA A 1 -21.86 12.38 10.31
CA ALA A 1 -21.49 13.40 11.29
C ALA A 1 -20.97 14.71 10.65
N GLY A 2 -20.83 14.79 9.32
CA GLY A 2 -20.43 16.02 8.62
C GLY A 2 -18.94 16.41 8.74
N PHE A 3 -18.09 15.49 9.19
CA PHE A 3 -16.65 15.70 9.25
C PHE A 3 -15.96 15.11 8.01
N VAL A 4 -14.96 15.83 7.48
CA VAL A 4 -14.02 15.33 6.48
C VAL A 4 -12.71 15.05 7.20
N VAL A 5 -12.21 13.81 7.08
CA VAL A 5 -10.92 13.40 7.64
C VAL A 5 -9.93 13.22 6.49
N ASP A 6 -8.81 13.93 6.56
CA ASP A 6 -7.78 13.87 5.52
C ASP A 6 -6.39 13.90 6.14
N ASN A 7 -5.38 13.56 5.32
CA ASN A 7 -3.98 13.64 5.72
C ASN A 7 -3.55 15.11 5.89
N VAL A 8 -2.73 15.41 6.90
CA VAL A 8 -2.27 16.76 7.19
C VAL A 8 -1.55 17.42 6.01
N ASP A 9 -0.73 16.66 5.26
CA ASP A 9 -0.06 17.18 4.06
C ASP A 9 -1.09 17.59 2.97
N THR A 10 -2.19 16.84 2.85
CA THR A 10 -3.28 17.17 1.93
C THR A 10 -3.95 18.47 2.35
N VAL A 11 -4.25 18.63 3.64
CA VAL A 11 -4.88 19.85 4.18
C VAL A 11 -3.98 21.07 3.94
N VAL A 12 -2.67 20.96 4.21
CA VAL A 12 -1.70 22.02 3.94
C VAL A 12 -1.65 22.36 2.44
N ALA A 13 -1.61 21.35 1.57
CA ALA A 13 -1.60 21.56 0.12
C ALA A 13 -2.88 22.23 -0.40
N ILE A 14 -4.05 21.90 0.20
CA ILE A 14 -5.32 22.58 -0.10
C ILE A 14 -5.25 24.04 0.30
N TYR A 15 -4.77 24.35 1.51
CA TYR A 15 -4.59 25.73 1.96
C TYR A 15 -3.67 26.53 1.03
N GLU A 16 -2.49 25.99 0.72
CA GLU A 16 -1.55 26.64 -0.22
C GLU A 16 -2.18 26.89 -1.58
N ALA A 17 -2.96 25.93 -2.11
CA ALA A 17 -3.60 26.07 -3.40
C ALA A 17 -4.73 27.11 -3.41
N VAL A 18 -5.59 27.10 -2.37
CA VAL A 18 -6.79 27.96 -2.31
C VAL A 18 -6.45 29.38 -1.84
N CYS A 19 -5.64 29.51 -0.80
CA CYS A 19 -5.35 30.78 -0.16
C CYS A 19 -4.13 31.49 -0.77
N GLU A 20 -3.15 30.72 -1.24
CA GLU A 20 -1.89 31.27 -1.74
C GLU A 20 -1.69 31.08 -3.25
N SER A 21 -2.63 30.45 -3.94
CA SER A 21 -2.55 30.12 -5.38
C SER A 21 -1.28 29.35 -5.76
N LYS A 22 -0.75 28.54 -4.82
CA LYS A 22 0.45 27.73 -5.02
C LYS A 22 0.08 26.29 -5.36
N PRO A 23 0.47 25.77 -6.54
CA PRO A 23 0.21 24.39 -6.88
C PRO A 23 1.13 23.45 -6.09
N LEU A 24 0.66 22.22 -5.83
CA LEU A 24 1.48 21.17 -5.21
C LEU A 24 2.55 20.67 -6.21
N VAL A 25 3.75 21.24 -6.13
CA VAL A 25 4.91 20.88 -6.96
C VAL A 25 6.05 20.23 -6.17
N ARG A 26 5.97 20.26 -4.84
CA ARG A 26 6.95 19.66 -3.93
C ARG A 26 6.23 18.91 -2.83
N LYS A 27 6.87 17.86 -2.32
CA LYS A 27 6.34 17.06 -1.23
C LYS A 27 7.44 16.75 -0.22
N ILE A 28 7.05 16.56 1.05
CA ILE A 28 7.94 16.02 2.07
C ILE A 28 7.91 14.51 1.94
N LEU A 29 9.09 13.91 1.81
CA LEU A 29 9.30 12.48 1.69
C LEU A 29 10.25 12.02 2.79
N THR A 30 9.83 11.05 3.60
CA THR A 30 10.67 10.44 4.61
C THR A 30 11.49 9.31 4.01
N VAL A 31 12.80 9.34 4.17
CA VAL A 31 13.69 8.23 3.82
C VAL A 31 14.23 7.65 5.11
N THR A 32 13.99 6.36 5.36
CA THR A 32 14.38 5.71 6.60
C THR A 32 14.51 4.19 6.43
N GLY A 33 14.92 3.52 7.47
CA GLY A 33 15.19 2.09 7.50
C GLY A 33 16.62 1.83 7.94
N ASP A 34 16.90 0.62 8.36
CA ASP A 34 18.21 0.19 8.86
C ASP A 34 19.29 0.12 7.76
N ALA A 35 18.88 0.03 6.49
CA ALA A 35 19.78 0.07 5.34
C ALA A 35 20.09 1.49 4.83
N VAL A 36 19.48 2.56 5.38
CA VAL A 36 19.73 3.95 4.95
C VAL A 36 20.87 4.55 5.76
N ALA A 37 21.83 5.17 5.09
CA ALA A 37 23.00 5.75 5.76
C ALA A 37 22.66 6.97 6.64
N SER A 38 21.81 7.88 6.15
CA SER A 38 21.41 9.11 6.85
C SER A 38 19.90 9.31 6.74
N PRO A 39 19.10 8.65 7.59
CA PRO A 39 17.65 8.81 7.58
C PRO A 39 17.21 10.25 7.82
N GLY A 40 16.14 10.68 7.14
CA GLY A 40 15.63 12.04 7.27
C GLY A 40 14.39 12.34 6.45
N ASN A 41 13.91 13.59 6.60
CA ASN A 41 12.80 14.12 5.83
C ASN A 41 13.33 15.07 4.75
N PHE A 42 12.93 14.85 3.52
CA PHE A 42 13.41 15.59 2.35
C PHE A 42 12.25 16.31 1.67
N ARG A 43 12.39 17.60 1.40
CA ARG A 43 11.44 18.35 0.58
C ARG A 43 11.84 18.22 -0.89
N VAL A 44 11.15 17.37 -1.61
CA VAL A 44 11.49 16.97 -2.99
C VAL A 44 10.48 17.49 -4.00
N PRO A 45 10.93 17.96 -5.18
CA PRO A 45 10.03 18.21 -6.31
C PRO A 45 9.32 16.92 -6.76
N LEU A 46 8.08 17.04 -7.22
CA LEU A 46 7.41 15.91 -7.88
C LEU A 46 8.16 15.56 -9.17
N GLY A 47 8.25 14.26 -9.46
CA GLY A 47 9.03 13.76 -10.59
C GLY A 47 10.49 13.45 -10.29
N THR A 48 11.03 13.85 -9.11
CA THR A 48 12.38 13.47 -8.70
C THR A 48 12.48 11.93 -8.58
N ASN A 49 13.53 11.36 -9.12
CA ASN A 49 13.78 9.92 -9.08
C ASN A 49 14.09 9.47 -7.63
N TYR A 50 13.54 8.32 -7.21
CA TYR A 50 13.78 7.76 -5.88
C TYR A 50 15.27 7.53 -5.61
N GLN A 51 16.02 7.10 -6.61
CA GLN A 51 17.47 6.90 -6.48
C GLN A 51 18.21 8.19 -6.11
N GLN A 52 17.79 9.33 -6.69
CA GLN A 52 18.35 10.65 -6.32
C GLN A 52 18.02 11.02 -4.87
N VAL A 53 16.80 10.73 -4.41
CA VAL A 53 16.41 11.02 -3.03
C VAL A 53 17.19 10.16 -2.05
N ILE A 54 17.38 8.87 -2.36
CA ILE A 54 18.19 7.95 -1.56
C ILE A 54 19.65 8.40 -1.54
N SER A 55 20.19 8.84 -2.66
CA SER A 55 21.55 9.39 -2.73
C SER A 55 21.71 10.65 -1.87
N ALA A 56 20.69 11.52 -1.84
CA ALA A 56 20.69 12.69 -0.95
C ALA A 56 20.63 12.31 0.54
N ALA A 57 20.10 11.12 0.86
CA ALA A 57 20.12 10.54 2.20
C ALA A 57 21.43 9.77 2.52
N GLY A 58 22.48 10.01 1.76
CA GLY A 58 23.78 9.33 1.92
C GLY A 58 23.86 7.95 1.28
N GLY A 59 22.84 7.53 0.55
CA GLY A 59 22.77 6.20 -0.06
C GLY A 59 22.38 5.10 0.93
N PHE A 60 22.62 3.87 0.53
CA PHE A 60 22.47 2.71 1.41
C PHE A 60 23.77 2.44 2.16
N SER A 61 23.66 2.10 3.45
CA SER A 61 24.80 1.63 4.27
C SER A 61 25.21 0.20 3.88
N GLU A 62 24.23 -0.60 3.47
CA GLU A 62 24.38 -1.95 2.94
C GLU A 62 23.32 -2.16 1.87
N ASP A 63 23.51 -3.15 0.99
CA ASP A 63 22.52 -3.46 -0.05
C ASP A 63 21.21 -3.96 0.58
N PRO A 64 20.09 -3.29 0.37
CA PRO A 64 18.84 -3.64 1.04
C PRO A 64 18.19 -4.86 0.38
N GLU A 65 17.76 -5.83 1.21
CA GLU A 65 16.93 -6.94 0.73
C GLU A 65 15.51 -6.49 0.36
N LYS A 66 15.06 -5.38 0.96
CA LYS A 66 13.70 -4.85 0.71
C LYS A 66 13.67 -3.33 0.75
N VAL A 67 13.09 -2.76 -0.30
CA VAL A 67 12.72 -1.33 -0.33
C VAL A 67 11.22 -1.20 -0.51
N ILE A 68 10.60 -0.33 0.28
CA ILE A 68 9.15 -0.09 0.28
C ILE A 68 8.88 1.38 -0.01
N SER A 69 7.98 1.65 -0.95
CA SER A 69 7.37 2.97 -1.12
C SER A 69 6.12 3.06 -0.25
N GLY A 70 6.10 3.97 0.71
CA GLY A 70 5.03 4.13 1.69
C GLY A 70 5.34 3.50 3.05
N GLY A 71 4.32 3.32 3.88
CA GLY A 71 4.46 2.77 5.22
C GLY A 71 4.75 1.26 5.25
N PRO A 72 5.25 0.73 6.38
CA PRO A 72 5.68 -0.67 6.48
C PRO A 72 4.55 -1.68 6.29
N MET A 73 3.29 -1.34 6.61
CA MET A 73 2.16 -2.25 6.50
C MET A 73 1.41 -2.14 5.16
N MET A 74 1.24 -0.93 4.64
CA MET A 74 0.43 -0.66 3.44
C MET A 74 1.26 -0.34 2.21
N GLY A 75 2.54 -0.03 2.38
CA GLY A 75 3.45 0.35 1.31
C GLY A 75 3.64 -0.75 0.27
N MET A 76 4.18 -0.35 -0.86
CA MET A 76 4.44 -1.25 -2.00
C MET A 76 5.93 -1.57 -2.07
N PRO A 77 6.32 -2.86 -2.06
CA PRO A 77 7.70 -3.25 -2.28
C PRO A 77 8.14 -2.86 -3.69
N LEU A 78 9.36 -2.38 -3.81
CA LEU A 78 9.96 -1.91 -5.05
C LEU A 78 11.02 -2.91 -5.52
N PHE A 79 10.98 -3.22 -6.81
CA PHE A 79 12.01 -4.02 -7.50
C PHE A 79 13.01 -3.15 -8.23
N VAL A 80 12.65 -1.90 -8.51
CA VAL A 80 13.50 -0.90 -9.18
C VAL A 80 13.33 0.43 -8.47
N LEU A 81 14.38 1.23 -8.47
CA LEU A 81 14.37 2.57 -7.85
C LEU A 81 14.26 3.68 -8.89
N ASP A 82 14.26 3.34 -10.17
CA ASP A 82 14.06 4.29 -11.28
C ASP A 82 12.57 4.63 -11.44
N ILE A 83 11.99 5.19 -10.39
CA ILE A 83 10.59 5.63 -10.35
C ILE A 83 10.51 7.05 -9.80
N PRO A 84 9.59 7.87 -10.33
CA PRO A 84 9.45 9.26 -9.89
C PRO A 84 8.67 9.38 -8.58
N VAL A 85 9.02 10.37 -7.79
CA VAL A 85 8.19 10.85 -6.65
C VAL A 85 6.88 11.38 -7.20
N THR A 86 5.77 10.87 -6.69
CA THR A 86 4.41 11.27 -7.06
C THR A 86 3.71 11.97 -5.89
N LYS A 87 2.52 12.52 -6.13
CA LYS A 87 1.69 13.12 -5.08
C LYS A 87 1.35 12.14 -3.94
N ASN A 88 1.30 10.83 -4.23
CA ASN A 88 0.99 9.79 -3.26
C ASN A 88 2.23 9.23 -2.53
N SER A 89 3.44 9.62 -2.95
CA SER A 89 4.66 9.20 -2.27
C SER A 89 4.77 9.86 -0.90
N SER A 90 4.93 9.06 0.16
CA SER A 90 5.03 9.54 1.55
C SER A 90 6.37 9.18 2.17
N SER A 91 6.89 7.99 1.89
CA SER A 91 8.15 7.52 2.45
C SER A 91 8.83 6.49 1.56
N ILE A 92 10.14 6.34 1.78
CA ILE A 92 10.98 5.26 1.25
C ILE A 92 11.58 4.55 2.47
N LEU A 93 11.28 3.27 2.62
CA LEU A 93 11.80 2.42 3.69
C LEU A 93 12.74 1.40 3.08
N ALA A 94 13.98 1.33 3.57
CA ALA A 94 14.94 0.33 3.11
C ALA A 94 15.37 -0.54 4.30
N PHE A 95 15.23 -1.86 4.14
CA PHE A 95 15.53 -2.85 5.17
C PHE A 95 16.69 -3.73 4.72
N LYS A 96 17.68 -3.93 5.62
CA LYS A 96 18.81 -4.83 5.41
C LYS A 96 18.37 -6.28 5.25
N LYS A 97 17.30 -6.68 5.97
CA LYS A 97 16.72 -8.02 5.92
C LYS A 97 15.23 -7.99 5.70
N ASP A 98 14.69 -8.97 4.98
CA ASP A 98 13.25 -9.18 4.84
C ASP A 98 12.82 -10.48 5.57
N PRO A 99 12.65 -10.44 6.91
CA PRO A 99 12.26 -11.60 7.68
C PRO A 99 10.90 -12.20 7.23
N VAL A 100 10.06 -11.40 6.56
CA VAL A 100 8.77 -11.88 6.03
C VAL A 100 8.96 -12.78 4.81
N ALA A 101 10.00 -12.53 4.00
CA ALA A 101 10.32 -13.38 2.86
C ALA A 101 10.93 -14.72 3.30
N GLU A 102 11.63 -14.75 4.43
CA GLU A 102 12.23 -15.96 4.98
C GLU A 102 11.20 -16.90 5.63
N GLU A 103 10.08 -16.38 6.10
CA GLU A 103 9.03 -17.16 6.77
C GLU A 103 8.13 -17.90 5.76
N ALA A 104 8.16 -19.24 5.85
CA ALA A 104 7.26 -20.07 5.05
C ALA A 104 5.79 -19.91 5.48
N THR A 105 4.91 -19.71 4.51
CA THR A 105 3.46 -19.71 4.77
C THR A 105 2.96 -21.12 5.08
N THR A 106 2.13 -21.26 6.12
CA THR A 106 1.51 -22.53 6.49
C THR A 106 -0.01 -22.52 6.23
N PRO A 107 -0.67 -23.69 6.22
CA PRO A 107 -2.13 -23.76 6.13
C PRO A 107 -2.82 -22.97 7.25
N CYS A 108 -4.01 -22.46 6.96
CA CYS A 108 -4.81 -21.73 7.94
C CYS A 108 -5.24 -22.67 9.09
N ILE A 109 -4.95 -22.27 10.33
CA ILE A 109 -5.35 -23.02 11.54
C ILE A 109 -6.70 -22.57 12.11
N ASN A 110 -7.44 -21.71 11.40
CA ASN A 110 -8.76 -21.18 11.79
C ASN A 110 -8.82 -20.52 13.18
N CYS A 111 -7.75 -19.88 13.63
CA CYS A 111 -7.65 -19.25 14.95
C CYS A 111 -8.49 -17.96 15.13
N GLY A 112 -9.07 -17.38 14.06
CA GLY A 112 -9.92 -16.19 14.11
C GLY A 112 -9.21 -14.84 14.33
N ARG A 113 -7.90 -14.81 14.64
CA ARG A 113 -7.17 -13.56 14.96
C ARG A 113 -7.32 -12.47 13.88
N CYS A 114 -7.31 -12.85 12.62
CA CYS A 114 -7.46 -11.91 11.49
C CYS A 114 -8.85 -11.29 11.42
N VAL A 115 -9.89 -11.99 11.90
CA VAL A 115 -11.27 -11.46 12.00
C VAL A 115 -11.34 -10.44 13.13
N THR A 116 -10.83 -10.80 14.31
CA THR A 116 -10.83 -9.90 15.47
C THR A 116 -10.01 -8.63 15.24
N ALA A 117 -8.91 -8.70 14.44
CA ALA A 117 -8.05 -7.57 14.14
C ALA A 117 -8.56 -6.71 12.97
N CYS A 118 -9.66 -7.08 12.32
CA CYS A 118 -10.17 -6.34 11.17
C CYS A 118 -10.93 -5.08 11.61
N PRO A 119 -10.48 -3.86 11.28
CA PRO A 119 -11.17 -2.63 11.67
C PRO A 119 -12.53 -2.46 10.97
N GLU A 120 -12.72 -3.09 9.80
CA GLU A 120 -13.95 -3.07 9.02
C GLU A 120 -14.87 -4.27 9.34
N ASN A 121 -14.56 -5.07 10.37
CA ASN A 121 -15.34 -6.25 10.77
C ASN A 121 -15.58 -7.26 9.64
N LEU A 122 -14.66 -7.38 8.70
CA LEU A 122 -14.74 -8.33 7.60
C LEU A 122 -14.33 -9.74 8.04
N MET A 123 -14.48 -10.70 7.13
CA MET A 123 -14.13 -12.11 7.32
C MET A 123 -12.88 -12.50 6.50
N PRO A 124 -11.65 -12.09 6.90
CA PRO A 124 -10.43 -12.30 6.10
C PRO A 124 -10.17 -13.77 5.75
N THR A 125 -10.55 -14.72 6.61
CA THR A 125 -10.43 -16.15 6.35
C THR A 125 -11.23 -16.58 5.12
N LEU A 126 -12.50 -16.22 5.06
CA LEU A 126 -13.39 -16.55 3.94
C LEU A 126 -13.02 -15.79 2.67
N MET A 127 -12.67 -14.52 2.81
CA MET A 127 -12.18 -13.69 1.71
C MET A 127 -10.92 -14.29 1.08
N MET A 128 -10.00 -14.86 1.88
CA MET A 128 -8.80 -15.51 1.36
C MET A 128 -9.14 -16.80 0.58
N VAL A 129 -10.11 -17.57 1.03
CA VAL A 129 -10.60 -18.74 0.28
C VAL A 129 -11.14 -18.31 -1.07
N ALA A 130 -11.99 -17.28 -1.09
CA ALA A 130 -12.53 -16.73 -2.34
C ALA A 130 -11.40 -16.21 -3.27
N SER A 131 -10.37 -15.59 -2.69
CA SER A 131 -9.20 -15.10 -3.43
C SER A 131 -8.39 -16.23 -4.06
N LEU A 132 -8.12 -17.29 -3.33
CA LEU A 132 -7.40 -18.47 -3.84
C LEU A 132 -8.18 -19.16 -4.97
N GLN A 133 -9.50 -19.22 -4.84
CA GLN A 133 -10.40 -19.75 -5.86
C GLN A 133 -10.62 -18.79 -7.03
N LYS A 134 -10.08 -17.57 -6.98
CA LYS A 134 -10.32 -16.48 -7.96
C LYS A 134 -11.80 -16.19 -8.20
N ASN A 135 -12.64 -16.44 -7.18
CA ASN A 135 -14.10 -16.25 -7.23
C ASN A 135 -14.46 -14.81 -6.85
N THR A 136 -14.59 -13.95 -7.85
CA THR A 136 -14.89 -12.52 -7.70
C THR A 136 -16.28 -12.29 -7.10
N GLU A 137 -17.28 -13.07 -7.51
CA GLU A 137 -18.65 -12.94 -7.01
C GLU A 137 -18.73 -13.24 -5.49
N ARG A 138 -18.09 -14.35 -5.04
CA ARG A 138 -18.03 -14.69 -3.62
C ARG A 138 -17.26 -13.64 -2.82
N PHE A 139 -16.18 -13.10 -3.38
CA PHE A 139 -15.40 -12.06 -2.73
C PHE A 139 -16.22 -10.78 -2.53
N GLU A 140 -17.03 -10.38 -3.52
CA GLU A 140 -17.94 -9.23 -3.39
C GLU A 140 -19.04 -9.49 -2.37
N LYS A 141 -19.66 -10.69 -2.36
CA LYS A 141 -20.67 -11.08 -1.35
C LYS A 141 -20.13 -11.08 0.08
N LEU A 142 -18.83 -11.25 0.26
CA LEU A 142 -18.14 -11.15 1.54
C LEU A 142 -17.70 -9.72 1.86
N TYR A 143 -18.22 -8.74 1.14
CA TYR A 143 -17.83 -7.32 1.25
C TYR A 143 -16.32 -7.07 1.07
N GLY A 144 -15.64 -7.89 0.28
CA GLY A 144 -14.20 -7.79 0.06
C GLY A 144 -13.77 -6.46 -0.57
N MET A 145 -14.68 -5.77 -1.26
CA MET A 145 -14.42 -4.44 -1.82
C MET A 145 -14.31 -3.35 -0.75
N GLU A 146 -14.92 -3.54 0.42
CA GLU A 146 -14.86 -2.61 1.56
C GLU A 146 -13.53 -2.71 2.34
N CYS A 147 -12.69 -3.70 2.02
CA CYS A 147 -11.38 -3.85 2.65
C CYS A 147 -10.52 -2.61 2.42
N ILE A 148 -10.08 -1.95 3.48
CA ILE A 148 -9.20 -0.76 3.43
C ILE A 148 -7.71 -1.11 3.26
N GLU A 149 -7.38 -2.39 3.13
CA GLU A 149 -6.02 -2.88 2.86
C GLU A 149 -4.98 -2.50 3.95
N CYS A 150 -5.42 -2.33 5.18
CA CYS A 150 -4.61 -1.86 6.30
C CYS A 150 -3.47 -2.80 6.72
N GLY A 151 -3.52 -4.08 6.35
CA GLY A 151 -2.47 -5.06 6.68
C GLY A 151 -2.64 -5.77 8.03
N CYS A 152 -3.53 -5.33 8.92
CA CYS A 152 -3.68 -5.89 10.26
C CYS A 152 -3.90 -7.40 10.27
N CYS A 153 -4.76 -7.92 9.39
CA CYS A 153 -5.06 -9.34 9.28
C CYS A 153 -3.83 -10.19 8.89
N SER A 154 -2.96 -9.68 8.00
CA SER A 154 -1.70 -10.34 7.64
C SER A 154 -0.72 -10.33 8.81
N TYR A 155 -0.59 -9.18 9.48
CA TYR A 155 0.33 -8.99 10.61
C TYR A 155 0.06 -9.97 11.77
N VAL A 156 -1.21 -10.12 12.17
CA VAL A 156 -1.58 -10.99 13.30
C VAL A 156 -1.66 -12.48 12.93
N CYS A 157 -1.47 -12.84 11.66
CA CYS A 157 -1.63 -14.19 11.19
C CYS A 157 -0.47 -15.09 11.65
N PRO A 158 -0.67 -16.11 12.54
CA PRO A 158 0.41 -16.99 12.96
C PRO A 158 0.87 -17.93 11.85
N ALA A 159 0.02 -18.17 10.84
CA ALA A 159 0.35 -18.97 9.66
C ALA A 159 1.03 -18.14 8.54
N LYS A 160 1.40 -16.88 8.81
CA LYS A 160 2.13 -15.96 7.93
C LYS A 160 1.51 -15.84 6.53
N ARG A 161 0.20 -15.90 6.45
CA ARG A 161 -0.51 -15.85 5.17
C ARG A 161 -0.59 -14.41 4.61
N PRO A 162 -0.32 -14.21 3.31
CA PRO A 162 -0.34 -12.88 2.68
C PRO A 162 -1.78 -12.43 2.37
N LEU A 163 -2.62 -12.29 3.41
CA LEU A 163 -4.05 -12.02 3.28
C LEU A 163 -4.31 -10.71 2.52
N THR A 164 -3.69 -9.62 2.96
CA THR A 164 -3.87 -8.29 2.37
C THR A 164 -3.46 -8.27 0.90
N GLN A 165 -2.38 -8.96 0.55
CA GLN A 165 -1.92 -9.04 -0.84
C GLN A 165 -2.91 -9.81 -1.71
N GLY A 166 -3.47 -10.91 -1.22
CA GLY A 166 -4.53 -11.64 -1.89
C GLY A 166 -5.77 -10.77 -2.14
N PHE A 167 -6.15 -9.95 -1.14
CA PHE A 167 -7.29 -9.02 -1.30
C PHE A 167 -7.02 -7.90 -2.30
N LYS A 168 -5.81 -7.30 -2.28
CA LYS A 168 -5.39 -6.33 -3.29
C LYS A 168 -5.51 -6.88 -4.71
N GLN A 169 -5.06 -8.11 -4.93
CA GLN A 169 -5.14 -8.77 -6.23
C GLN A 169 -6.60 -8.99 -6.64
N MET A 170 -7.45 -9.47 -5.71
CA MET A 170 -8.88 -9.70 -5.99
C MET A 170 -9.62 -8.40 -6.29
N LYS A 171 -9.39 -7.33 -5.54
CA LYS A 171 -9.98 -6.01 -5.81
C LYS A 171 -9.60 -5.49 -7.20
N ARG A 172 -8.33 -5.64 -7.59
CA ARG A 172 -7.88 -5.29 -8.95
C ARG A 172 -8.63 -6.09 -10.01
N LYS A 173 -8.80 -7.40 -9.80
CA LYS A 173 -9.53 -8.27 -10.72
C LYS A 173 -11.00 -7.87 -10.84
N VAL A 174 -11.70 -7.70 -9.72
CA VAL A 174 -13.10 -7.24 -9.69
C VAL A 174 -13.25 -5.90 -10.42
N ASN A 175 -12.39 -4.94 -10.16
CA ASN A 175 -12.42 -3.64 -10.83
C ASN A 175 -12.15 -3.76 -12.34
N ALA A 176 -11.24 -4.63 -12.76
CA ALA A 176 -10.99 -4.88 -14.19
C ALA A 176 -12.21 -5.50 -14.87
N GLU A 177 -12.86 -6.50 -14.24
CA GLU A 177 -14.09 -7.10 -14.75
C GLU A 177 -15.23 -6.09 -14.85
N LYS A 178 -15.41 -5.22 -13.86
CA LYS A 178 -16.41 -4.13 -13.89
C LYS A 178 -16.15 -3.14 -15.03
N ARG A 179 -14.89 -2.73 -15.21
CA ARG A 179 -14.50 -1.84 -16.32
C ARG A 179 -14.76 -2.49 -17.69
N ALA A 180 -14.40 -3.76 -17.85
CA ALA A 180 -14.64 -4.48 -19.09
C ALA A 180 -16.15 -4.62 -19.41
N LYS A 181 -16.98 -4.88 -18.39
CA LYS A 181 -18.45 -4.91 -18.55
C LYS A 181 -19.02 -3.55 -18.94
N ALA A 182 -18.54 -2.48 -18.29
CA ALA A 182 -18.97 -1.11 -18.60
C ALA A 182 -18.57 -0.69 -20.02
N ALA A 183 -17.35 -1.02 -20.46
CA ALA A 183 -16.88 -0.73 -21.82
C ALA A 183 -17.71 -1.44 -22.89
N LYS A 184 -18.08 -2.73 -22.66
CA LYS A 184 -18.96 -3.49 -23.57
C LYS A 184 -20.37 -2.91 -23.65
N ALA A 185 -20.90 -2.40 -22.54
CA ALA A 185 -22.22 -1.76 -22.50
C ALA A 185 -22.26 -0.43 -23.26
N GLN A 186 -21.13 0.29 -23.34
CA GLN A 186 -21.01 1.56 -24.07
C GLN A 186 -20.70 1.37 -25.57
N GLY A 187 -20.00 0.30 -25.94
CA GLY A 187 -19.65 0.00 -27.34
C GLY A 187 -20.74 -0.70 -28.15
N GLY A 188 -21.90 -0.97 -27.55
CA GLY A 188 -23.07 -1.61 -28.19
C GLY A 188 -24.18 -0.62 -28.60
N LYS A 189 -23.87 0.68 -28.72
CA LYS A 189 -24.78 1.70 -29.25
C LYS A 189 -24.34 2.20 -30.59
#